data_297bbbd7416c90dbc045b86930f5f6fe
#
_entry.id   297bbbd7416c90dbc045b86930f5f6fe
#
_cell.length_a   1.000
_cell.length_b   1.000
_cell.length_c   1.000
_cell.angle_alpha   90.00
_cell.angle_beta   90.00
_cell.angle_gamma   90.00
#
_symmetry.space_group_name_H-M   'P 1'
#
loop_
_entity.id
_entity.type
_entity.pdbx_description
1 polymer ?
#
loop_
_entity_poly.entity_id
_entity_poly.type
_entity_poly.pdbx_seq_one_letter_code
_entity_poly.pdbx_strand_id
1 'polypeptide(L)'
;MWPSFACMILSFFMPGYGPAAGWTSYPPLSVLASSAPSSGGAQQLWVLSLLFAGISSMMGSINYMTTILQMRAPGMKLFRMPMTVWGLFITAIMQAFALPVLTAALLMQLSDQVLQTGFFIPEQAAANNATAASGGGQVLLWQHLFWFYSHPAVYIMILPAMGMVSDMLACFSRKPLFGYRPMIYSITSIAGLGFIVWGHHMFISGMNRILAASFMVSTMLIALPSGIKVFNWIGTMWGGRLHLTTPMLISIGFVSMFVIGGLSGIVMSAPPVDIVVHDTYYIVAHLHYVLFGSSILGVFGAIYFWFPKMFGRTMNESLGKLHFLLTFIFLNCTFFPMHFLGRMPRRYAAPFVNESLEGLQDINVFITYSAMLMGAAQLIFAINFFGSLMFGKKADRNPWRSNTLEWTAPSPPKHGNFETQPLVYRGPYEYSHPDREDDFWPQTEPATKN
;
A
#
# COMPACT_ATOMS: atom_id res chain seq x y z
N MET A 1 -13.65 -6.73 -10.95
CA MET A 1 -12.41 -7.49 -10.64
C MET A 1 -12.21 -8.71 -11.51
N TRP A 2 -13.18 -9.64 -11.68
CA TRP A 2 -12.98 -10.86 -12.52
C TRP A 2 -12.56 -10.57 -13.96
N PRO A 3 -13.17 -9.61 -14.71
CA PRO A 3 -12.69 -9.27 -16.05
C PRO A 3 -11.26 -8.72 -16.05
N SER A 4 -10.92 -7.92 -15.04
CA SER A 4 -9.55 -7.42 -14.87
C SER A 4 -8.55 -8.57 -14.72
N PHE A 5 -8.82 -9.52 -13.83
CA PHE A 5 -7.98 -10.70 -13.63
C PHE A 5 -7.86 -11.53 -14.92
N ALA A 6 -8.97 -11.77 -15.62
CA ALA A 6 -8.95 -12.52 -16.88
C ALA A 6 -8.07 -11.84 -17.95
N CYS A 7 -8.22 -10.52 -18.14
CA CYS A 7 -7.39 -9.77 -19.08
C CYS A 7 -5.91 -9.83 -18.69
N MET A 8 -5.57 -9.72 -17.40
CA MET A 8 -4.20 -9.80 -16.91
C MET A 8 -3.59 -11.18 -17.20
N ILE A 9 -4.29 -12.26 -16.88
CA ILE A 9 -3.81 -13.62 -17.14
C ILE A 9 -3.67 -13.87 -18.64
N LEU A 10 -4.65 -13.49 -19.45
CA LEU A 10 -4.61 -13.68 -20.91
C LEU A 10 -3.43 -12.93 -21.55
N SER A 11 -3.00 -11.78 -20.96
CA SER A 11 -1.86 -11.04 -21.50
C SER A 11 -0.57 -11.86 -21.55
N PHE A 12 -0.36 -12.80 -20.63
CA PHE A 12 0.81 -13.68 -20.59
C PHE A 12 0.82 -14.75 -21.68
N PHE A 13 -0.34 -15.06 -22.24
CA PHE A 13 -0.49 -16.07 -23.33
C PHE A 13 -0.48 -15.43 -24.72
N MET A 14 -0.41 -14.10 -24.81
CA MET A 14 -0.26 -13.41 -26.08
C MET A 14 1.18 -13.52 -26.60
N PRO A 15 1.38 -13.41 -27.94
CA PRO A 15 2.73 -13.36 -28.53
C PRO A 15 3.60 -12.33 -27.79
N GLY A 16 4.81 -12.75 -27.36
CA GLY A 16 5.73 -11.94 -26.58
C GLY A 16 5.65 -12.13 -25.07
N TYR A 17 4.73 -12.99 -24.56
CA TYR A 17 4.64 -13.44 -23.18
C TYR A 17 4.42 -12.33 -22.12
N GLY A 18 3.69 -11.28 -22.48
CA GLY A 18 3.29 -10.21 -21.59
C GLY A 18 3.63 -8.81 -22.11
N PRO A 19 3.19 -7.75 -21.39
CA PRO A 19 3.45 -6.37 -21.75
C PRO A 19 4.93 -6.00 -21.56
N ALA A 20 5.62 -5.57 -22.60
CA ALA A 20 7.06 -5.28 -22.55
C ALA A 20 7.38 -3.88 -22.03
N ALA A 21 6.39 -2.96 -21.96
CA ALA A 21 6.61 -1.58 -21.55
C ALA A 21 6.82 -1.39 -20.03
N GLY A 22 6.69 -2.47 -19.23
CA GLY A 22 6.77 -2.42 -17.78
C GLY A 22 5.53 -1.74 -17.15
N TRP A 23 5.46 -1.72 -15.83
CA TRP A 23 4.29 -1.26 -15.10
C TRP A 23 3.97 0.25 -15.28
N THR A 24 4.96 1.07 -15.62
CA THR A 24 4.74 2.49 -15.89
C THR A 24 4.19 2.76 -17.30
N SER A 25 4.29 1.79 -18.21
CA SER A 25 3.70 1.83 -19.56
C SER A 25 4.04 3.09 -20.35
N TYR A 26 5.30 3.54 -20.30
CA TYR A 26 5.71 4.80 -20.94
C TYR A 26 5.69 4.72 -22.46
N PRO A 27 5.02 5.67 -23.15
CA PRO A 27 5.18 5.87 -24.58
C PRO A 27 6.61 6.37 -24.92
N PRO A 28 7.14 6.10 -26.10
CA PRO A 28 6.53 5.38 -27.22
C PRO A 28 6.56 3.85 -27.08
N LEU A 29 7.29 3.29 -26.11
CA LEU A 29 7.47 1.85 -25.91
C LEU A 29 6.13 1.09 -25.77
N SER A 30 5.15 1.70 -25.10
CA SER A 30 3.83 1.08 -24.84
C SER A 30 2.84 1.23 -26.00
N VAL A 31 3.05 2.17 -26.93
CA VAL A 31 2.05 2.51 -27.96
C VAL A 31 2.47 2.11 -29.38
N LEU A 32 3.78 1.97 -29.65
CA LEU A 32 4.29 1.59 -30.95
C LEU A 32 4.70 0.11 -30.96
N ALA A 33 4.06 -0.69 -31.80
CA ALA A 33 4.38 -2.12 -31.96
C ALA A 33 5.82 -2.38 -32.38
N SER A 34 6.44 -1.45 -33.14
CA SER A 34 7.85 -1.51 -33.53
C SER A 34 8.85 -1.26 -32.42
N SER A 35 8.42 -0.58 -31.33
CA SER A 35 9.30 -0.23 -30.21
C SER A 35 9.51 -1.40 -29.24
N ALA A 36 8.57 -2.33 -29.17
CA ALA A 36 8.69 -3.55 -28.37
C ALA A 36 7.96 -4.70 -29.05
N PRO A 37 8.64 -5.83 -29.35
CA PRO A 37 8.06 -6.95 -30.08
C PRO A 37 6.81 -7.58 -29.47
N SER A 38 6.59 -7.36 -28.17
CA SER A 38 5.45 -7.90 -27.42
C SER A 38 4.41 -6.84 -27.04
N SER A 39 4.52 -5.62 -27.57
CA SER A 39 3.63 -4.51 -27.16
C SER A 39 2.23 -4.57 -27.77
N GLY A 40 1.93 -5.51 -28.69
CA GLY A 40 0.60 -5.66 -29.30
C GLY A 40 -0.51 -6.06 -28.35
N GLY A 41 -1.18 -7.18 -28.60
CA GLY A 41 -2.33 -7.63 -27.80
C GLY A 41 -2.07 -7.80 -26.30
N ALA A 42 -0.84 -8.16 -25.91
CA ALA A 42 -0.47 -8.26 -24.49
C ALA A 42 -0.59 -6.92 -23.75
N GLN A 43 -0.09 -5.84 -24.37
CA GLN A 43 -0.17 -4.49 -23.78
C GLN A 43 -1.62 -3.99 -23.73
N GLN A 44 -2.42 -4.27 -24.76
CA GLN A 44 -3.84 -3.92 -24.80
C GLN A 44 -4.63 -4.61 -23.69
N LEU A 45 -4.39 -5.92 -23.47
CA LEU A 45 -5.02 -6.67 -22.39
C LEU A 45 -4.59 -6.15 -21.02
N TRP A 46 -3.34 -5.75 -20.85
CA TRP A 46 -2.87 -5.12 -19.62
C TRP A 46 -3.60 -3.79 -19.35
N VAL A 47 -3.74 -2.93 -20.36
CA VAL A 47 -4.50 -1.67 -20.25
C VAL A 47 -5.97 -1.94 -19.91
N LEU A 48 -6.61 -2.89 -20.58
CA LEU A 48 -7.99 -3.30 -20.29
C LEU A 48 -8.14 -3.83 -18.87
N SER A 49 -7.17 -4.61 -18.39
CA SER A 49 -7.15 -5.11 -17.01
C SER A 49 -7.19 -3.95 -16.02
N LEU A 50 -6.35 -2.93 -16.21
CA LEU A 50 -6.33 -1.76 -15.34
C LEU A 50 -7.61 -0.92 -15.43
N LEU A 51 -8.22 -0.80 -16.62
CA LEU A 51 -9.50 -0.13 -16.78
C LEU A 51 -10.60 -0.82 -15.97
N PHE A 52 -10.73 -2.14 -16.06
CA PHE A 52 -11.68 -2.90 -15.25
C PHE A 52 -11.39 -2.83 -13.75
N ALA A 53 -10.11 -2.86 -13.35
CA ALA A 53 -9.72 -2.68 -11.96
C ALA A 53 -10.11 -1.28 -11.47
N GLY A 54 -9.90 -0.23 -12.27
CA GLY A 54 -10.27 1.14 -11.96
C GLY A 54 -11.78 1.30 -11.75
N ILE A 55 -12.61 0.78 -12.65
CA ILE A 55 -14.08 0.80 -12.52
C ILE A 55 -14.50 0.10 -11.22
N SER A 56 -13.97 -1.10 -10.96
CA SER A 56 -14.28 -1.87 -9.75
C SER A 56 -13.89 -1.12 -8.48
N SER A 57 -12.72 -0.47 -8.47
CA SER A 57 -12.23 0.29 -7.33
C SER A 57 -13.03 1.57 -7.09
N MET A 58 -13.52 2.24 -8.14
CA MET A 58 -14.43 3.38 -8.01
C MET A 58 -15.77 2.96 -7.38
N MET A 59 -16.34 1.84 -7.83
CA MET A 59 -17.56 1.29 -7.21
C MET A 59 -17.35 0.96 -5.74
N GLY A 60 -16.18 0.37 -5.40
CA GLY A 60 -15.77 0.11 -4.02
C GLY A 60 -15.64 1.39 -3.20
N SER A 61 -15.07 2.44 -3.77
CA SER A 61 -14.93 3.74 -3.10
C SER A 61 -16.28 4.36 -2.74
N ILE A 62 -17.24 4.35 -3.68
CA ILE A 62 -18.62 4.83 -3.44
C ILE A 62 -19.25 4.02 -2.31
N ASN A 63 -19.10 2.69 -2.34
CA ASN A 63 -19.62 1.80 -1.31
C ASN A 63 -19.03 2.13 0.07
N TYR A 64 -17.70 2.22 0.21
CA TYR A 64 -17.05 2.57 1.48
C TYR A 64 -17.48 3.93 1.99
N MET A 65 -17.48 4.97 1.14
CA MET A 65 -17.90 6.31 1.53
C MET A 65 -19.36 6.33 2.02
N THR A 66 -20.27 5.72 1.26
CA THR A 66 -21.69 5.66 1.62
C THR A 66 -21.90 4.90 2.92
N THR A 67 -21.30 3.73 3.07
CA THR A 67 -21.41 2.92 4.29
C THR A 67 -20.89 3.68 5.51
N ILE A 68 -19.70 4.27 5.41
CA ILE A 68 -19.08 4.98 6.53
C ILE A 68 -19.83 6.26 6.89
N LEU A 69 -20.39 6.98 5.92
CA LEU A 69 -21.11 8.22 6.19
C LEU A 69 -22.55 8.00 6.64
N GLN A 70 -23.27 7.06 6.02
CA GLN A 70 -24.72 6.92 6.18
C GLN A 70 -25.13 5.75 7.09
N MET A 71 -24.27 4.71 7.22
CA MET A 71 -24.64 3.46 7.90
C MET A 71 -23.90 3.23 9.21
N ARG A 72 -23.40 4.30 9.84
CA ARG A 72 -22.78 4.19 11.16
C ARG A 72 -23.81 3.78 12.22
N ALA A 73 -23.36 2.96 13.16
CA ALA A 73 -24.16 2.63 14.35
C ALA A 73 -24.58 3.91 15.11
N PRO A 74 -25.78 3.96 15.71
CA PRO A 74 -26.19 5.06 16.57
C PRO A 74 -25.14 5.38 17.62
N GLY A 75 -24.84 6.67 17.80
CA GLY A 75 -23.78 7.15 18.70
C GLY A 75 -22.36 7.09 18.15
N MET A 76 -22.12 6.42 17.00
CA MET A 76 -20.83 6.40 16.31
C MET A 76 -20.59 7.72 15.55
N LYS A 77 -20.16 8.74 16.28
CA LYS A 77 -19.68 10.01 15.68
C LYS A 77 -18.35 9.78 14.96
N LEU A 78 -17.97 10.67 14.05
CA LEU A 78 -16.72 10.54 13.28
C LEU A 78 -15.49 10.32 14.18
N PHE A 79 -15.34 11.11 15.26
CA PHE A 79 -14.26 10.95 16.23
C PHE A 79 -14.47 9.81 17.26
N ARG A 80 -15.36 8.87 16.96
CA ARG A 80 -15.51 7.59 17.67
C ARG A 80 -15.21 6.39 16.76
N MET A 81 -14.85 6.65 15.48
CA MET A 81 -14.49 5.57 14.55
C MET A 81 -13.07 5.05 14.84
N PRO A 82 -12.81 3.74 14.73
CA PRO A 82 -11.47 3.17 14.75
C PRO A 82 -10.58 3.73 13.64
N MET A 83 -9.25 3.69 13.82
CA MET A 83 -8.29 4.20 12.83
C MET A 83 -8.32 3.41 11.52
N THR A 84 -8.63 2.11 11.56
CA THR A 84 -8.86 1.31 10.34
C THR A 84 -9.98 1.90 9.49
N VAL A 85 -11.10 2.30 10.12
CA VAL A 85 -12.22 2.92 9.40
C VAL A 85 -11.83 4.28 8.81
N TRP A 86 -11.06 5.08 9.53
CA TRP A 86 -10.51 6.33 9.01
C TRP A 86 -9.56 6.09 7.83
N GLY A 87 -8.65 5.10 7.94
CA GLY A 87 -7.77 4.71 6.84
C GLY A 87 -8.53 4.35 5.58
N LEU A 88 -9.54 3.48 5.71
CA LEU A 88 -10.40 3.08 4.58
C LEU A 88 -11.22 4.24 4.01
N PHE A 89 -11.75 5.11 4.86
CA PHE A 89 -12.55 6.26 4.44
C PHE A 89 -11.74 7.26 3.61
N ILE A 90 -10.57 7.67 4.11
CA ILE A 90 -9.68 8.59 3.40
C ILE A 90 -9.16 7.96 2.10
N THR A 91 -8.82 6.67 2.13
CA THR A 91 -8.44 5.92 0.92
C THR A 91 -9.55 5.92 -0.13
N ALA A 92 -10.80 5.69 0.26
CA ALA A 92 -11.93 5.72 -0.65
C ALA A 92 -12.10 7.10 -1.31
N ILE A 93 -11.93 8.18 -0.56
CA ILE A 93 -11.93 9.55 -1.10
C ILE A 93 -10.79 9.73 -2.11
N MET A 94 -9.56 9.31 -1.77
CA MET A 94 -8.42 9.41 -2.68
C MET A 94 -8.66 8.65 -3.99
N GLN A 95 -9.19 7.44 -3.92
CA GLN A 95 -9.52 6.64 -5.11
C GLN A 95 -10.53 7.34 -6.00
N ALA A 96 -11.59 7.93 -5.43
CA ALA A 96 -12.62 8.63 -6.18
C ALA A 96 -12.07 9.82 -6.99
N PHE A 97 -11.02 10.48 -6.51
CA PHE A 97 -10.39 11.60 -7.22
C PHE A 97 -9.27 11.18 -8.18
N ALA A 98 -8.47 10.19 -7.82
CA ALA A 98 -7.29 9.82 -8.60
C ALA A 98 -7.60 8.87 -9.77
N LEU A 99 -8.50 7.90 -9.59
CA LEU A 99 -8.80 6.89 -10.60
C LEU A 99 -9.39 7.43 -11.91
N PRO A 100 -10.26 8.46 -11.93
CA PRO A 100 -10.76 9.02 -13.19
C PRO A 100 -9.64 9.51 -14.11
N VAL A 101 -8.58 10.10 -13.55
CA VAL A 101 -7.43 10.60 -14.32
C VAL A 101 -6.65 9.45 -14.95
N LEU A 102 -6.38 8.38 -14.18
CA LEU A 102 -5.75 7.19 -14.74
C LEU A 102 -6.63 6.55 -15.82
N THR A 103 -7.93 6.45 -15.59
CA THR A 103 -8.89 5.86 -16.55
C THR A 103 -8.83 6.63 -17.87
N ALA A 104 -8.82 7.97 -17.84
CA ALA A 104 -8.67 8.79 -19.02
C ALA A 104 -7.33 8.52 -19.74
N ALA A 105 -6.22 8.49 -19.00
CA ALA A 105 -4.90 8.20 -19.57
C ALA A 105 -4.84 6.82 -20.24
N LEU A 106 -5.39 5.79 -19.62
CA LEU A 106 -5.44 4.44 -20.16
C LEU A 106 -6.31 4.35 -21.42
N LEU A 107 -7.45 5.05 -21.46
CA LEU A 107 -8.30 5.13 -22.67
C LEU A 107 -7.57 5.84 -23.82
N MET A 108 -6.86 6.95 -23.55
CA MET A 108 -6.04 7.63 -24.54
C MET A 108 -4.91 6.71 -25.06
N GLN A 109 -4.23 5.97 -24.18
CA GLN A 109 -3.19 5.02 -24.57
C GLN A 109 -3.76 3.86 -25.41
N LEU A 110 -4.91 3.32 -25.03
CA LEU A 110 -5.58 2.28 -25.80
C LEU A 110 -6.01 2.80 -27.18
N SER A 111 -6.46 4.05 -27.27
CA SER A 111 -6.80 4.68 -28.54
C SER A 111 -5.58 4.84 -29.45
N ASP A 112 -4.43 5.22 -28.91
CA ASP A 112 -3.18 5.30 -29.68
C ASP A 112 -2.79 3.91 -30.23
N GLN A 113 -3.00 2.83 -29.46
CA GLN A 113 -2.69 1.47 -29.87
C GLN A 113 -3.68 0.88 -30.90
N VAL A 114 -4.98 1.14 -30.77
CA VAL A 114 -6.04 0.46 -31.52
C VAL A 114 -6.58 1.35 -32.64
N LEU A 115 -6.78 2.66 -32.37
CA LEU A 115 -7.35 3.61 -33.30
C LEU A 115 -6.30 4.47 -34.00
N GLN A 116 -5.02 4.25 -33.70
CA GLN A 116 -3.89 4.99 -34.26
C GLN A 116 -4.02 6.52 -34.05
N THR A 117 -4.55 6.93 -32.90
CA THR A 117 -4.52 8.33 -32.49
C THR A 117 -3.10 8.73 -32.06
N GLY A 118 -2.85 10.01 -31.87
CA GLY A 118 -1.53 10.53 -31.55
C GLY A 118 -1.44 11.27 -30.23
N PHE A 119 -2.16 10.86 -29.18
CA PHE A 119 -2.13 11.54 -27.88
C PHE A 119 -0.74 11.56 -27.26
N PHE A 120 -0.01 10.44 -27.35
CA PHE A 120 1.29 10.24 -26.72
C PHE A 120 2.42 9.93 -27.68
N ILE A 121 2.16 9.95 -28.99
CA ILE A 121 3.15 9.63 -30.04
C ILE A 121 3.79 10.93 -30.54
N PRO A 122 5.10 11.19 -30.25
CA PRO A 122 5.80 12.34 -30.81
C PRO A 122 5.87 12.28 -32.34
N GLU A 123 5.92 13.44 -32.99
CA GLU A 123 5.96 13.56 -34.47
C GLU A 123 7.13 12.78 -35.07
N GLN A 124 8.33 12.88 -34.49
CA GLN A 124 9.51 12.14 -34.96
C GLN A 124 9.33 10.61 -34.86
N ALA A 125 8.63 10.13 -33.79
CA ALA A 125 8.37 8.72 -33.63
C ALA A 125 7.32 8.22 -34.62
N ALA A 126 6.33 9.04 -34.96
CA ALA A 126 5.34 8.75 -36.00
C ALA A 126 5.97 8.71 -37.39
N ALA A 127 6.81 9.67 -37.71
CA ALA A 127 7.51 9.74 -39.01
C ALA A 127 8.41 8.52 -39.29
N ASN A 128 8.97 7.92 -38.26
CA ASN A 128 9.81 6.74 -38.35
C ASN A 128 9.03 5.41 -38.30
N ASN A 129 7.71 5.45 -38.19
CA ASN A 129 6.86 4.27 -38.06
C ASN A 129 5.68 4.31 -39.06
N ALA A 130 5.76 3.49 -40.10
CA ALA A 130 4.74 3.43 -41.15
C ALA A 130 3.32 3.05 -40.66
N THR A 131 3.19 2.55 -39.43
CA THR A 131 1.91 2.16 -38.84
C THR A 131 1.34 3.23 -37.90
N ALA A 132 2.06 4.32 -37.63
CA ALA A 132 1.55 5.41 -36.83
C ALA A 132 0.77 6.40 -37.70
N ALA A 133 -0.54 6.51 -37.47
CA ALA A 133 -1.41 7.33 -38.31
C ALA A 133 -1.27 8.84 -38.05
N SER A 134 -0.92 9.23 -36.83
CA SER A 134 -0.71 10.63 -36.46
C SER A 134 0.38 10.80 -35.41
N GLY A 135 1.13 11.92 -35.52
CA GLY A 135 2.12 12.37 -34.55
C GLY A 135 1.68 13.69 -33.89
N GLY A 136 2.57 14.30 -33.12
CA GLY A 136 2.35 15.59 -32.43
C GLY A 136 1.93 15.45 -30.97
N GLY A 137 1.79 14.23 -30.47
CA GLY A 137 1.52 13.96 -29.07
C GLY A 137 2.73 14.17 -28.15
N GLN A 138 2.49 14.08 -26.85
CA GLN A 138 3.47 14.37 -25.82
C GLN A 138 3.63 13.23 -24.84
N VAL A 139 4.82 12.63 -24.76
CA VAL A 139 5.16 11.60 -23.77
C VAL A 139 5.02 12.12 -22.33
N LEU A 140 5.34 13.39 -22.12
CA LEU A 140 5.18 14.04 -20.80
C LEU A 140 3.72 14.09 -20.33
N LEU A 141 2.75 14.19 -21.26
CA LEU A 141 1.34 14.15 -20.92
C LEU A 141 0.99 12.81 -20.25
N TRP A 142 1.46 11.69 -20.80
CA TRP A 142 1.30 10.38 -20.17
C TRP A 142 1.89 10.36 -18.77
N GLN A 143 3.13 10.82 -18.59
CA GLN A 143 3.80 10.80 -17.30
C GLN A 143 3.04 11.62 -16.25
N HIS A 144 2.56 12.82 -16.60
CA HIS A 144 1.74 13.62 -15.69
C HIS A 144 0.44 12.95 -15.29
N LEU A 145 -0.34 12.44 -16.25
CA LEU A 145 -1.61 11.75 -15.97
C LEU A 145 -1.40 10.47 -15.17
N PHE A 146 -0.37 9.68 -15.53
CA PHE A 146 -0.03 8.44 -14.85
C PHE A 146 0.40 8.69 -13.39
N TRP A 147 1.31 9.62 -13.15
CA TRP A 147 1.83 9.90 -11.82
C TRP A 147 0.85 10.67 -10.95
N PHE A 148 -0.04 11.46 -11.52
CA PHE A 148 -1.14 12.09 -10.78
C PHE A 148 -2.04 11.04 -10.10
N TYR A 149 -2.14 9.83 -10.67
CA TYR A 149 -2.76 8.69 -10.00
C TYR A 149 -1.74 7.87 -9.21
N SER A 150 -0.62 7.48 -9.82
CA SER A 150 0.25 6.43 -9.29
C SER A 150 1.00 6.86 -8.02
N HIS A 151 1.18 8.16 -7.78
CA HIS A 151 1.66 8.62 -6.50
C HIS A 151 0.56 8.55 -5.42
N PRO A 152 -0.65 9.10 -5.56
CA PRO A 152 -1.74 8.80 -4.65
C PRO A 152 -1.98 7.31 -4.41
N ALA A 153 -1.76 6.46 -5.41
CA ALA A 153 -1.90 5.01 -5.28
C ALA A 153 -1.02 4.40 -4.18
N VAL A 154 0.20 4.88 -3.98
CA VAL A 154 1.06 4.38 -2.89
C VAL A 154 0.50 4.74 -1.52
N TYR A 155 -0.15 5.90 -1.39
CA TYR A 155 -0.87 6.27 -0.16
C TYR A 155 -2.17 5.49 0.01
N ILE A 156 -2.90 5.23 -1.07
CA ILE A 156 -4.07 4.35 -1.09
C ILE A 156 -3.71 2.96 -0.54
N MET A 157 -2.52 2.46 -0.83
CA MET A 157 -2.04 1.17 -0.31
C MET A 157 -1.65 1.21 1.17
N ILE A 158 -1.00 2.28 1.63
CA ILE A 158 -0.44 2.30 2.99
C ILE A 158 -1.42 2.82 4.05
N LEU A 159 -2.31 3.76 3.73
CA LEU A 159 -3.19 4.38 4.72
C LEU A 159 -4.12 3.38 5.44
N PRO A 160 -4.73 2.38 4.77
CA PRO A 160 -5.48 1.34 5.47
C PRO A 160 -4.61 0.55 6.45
N ALA A 161 -3.39 0.16 6.04
CA ALA A 161 -2.45 -0.56 6.90
C ALA A 161 -2.02 0.28 8.11
N MET A 162 -1.82 1.58 7.94
CA MET A 162 -1.56 2.51 9.06
C MET A 162 -2.73 2.57 10.05
N GLY A 163 -3.96 2.48 9.56
CA GLY A 163 -5.16 2.38 10.39
C GLY A 163 -5.18 1.08 11.20
N MET A 164 -5.02 -0.06 10.51
CA MET A 164 -5.00 -1.41 11.09
C MET A 164 -3.93 -1.55 12.16
N VAL A 165 -2.71 -1.08 11.89
CA VAL A 165 -1.59 -1.10 12.84
C VAL A 165 -1.89 -0.24 14.07
N SER A 166 -2.55 0.92 13.90
CA SER A 166 -2.94 1.77 15.03
C SER A 166 -3.92 1.07 15.98
N ASP A 167 -4.89 0.33 15.43
CA ASP A 167 -5.85 -0.46 16.21
C ASP A 167 -5.15 -1.59 16.97
N MET A 168 -4.25 -2.31 16.30
CA MET A 168 -3.48 -3.41 16.90
C MET A 168 -2.53 -2.91 17.99
N LEU A 169 -1.79 -1.81 17.75
CA LEU A 169 -0.88 -1.25 18.74
C LEU A 169 -1.61 -0.80 20.01
N ALA A 170 -2.75 -0.12 19.89
CA ALA A 170 -3.55 0.26 21.05
C ALA A 170 -4.08 -0.97 21.82
N CYS A 171 -4.60 -1.96 21.09
CA CYS A 171 -5.12 -3.19 21.67
C CYS A 171 -4.06 -3.97 22.46
N PHE A 172 -2.89 -4.19 21.87
CA PHE A 172 -1.83 -5.01 22.48
C PHE A 172 -0.86 -4.23 23.39
N SER A 173 -0.94 -2.90 23.42
CA SER A 173 -0.26 -2.09 24.43
C SER A 173 -1.13 -1.88 25.68
N ARG A 174 -2.41 -2.26 25.65
CA ARG A 174 -3.39 -2.00 26.70
C ARG A 174 -3.45 -0.53 27.10
N LYS A 175 -3.37 0.34 26.12
CA LYS A 175 -3.25 1.78 26.32
C LYS A 175 -4.03 2.54 25.25
N PRO A 176 -4.65 3.68 25.59
CA PRO A 176 -5.28 4.55 24.59
C PRO A 176 -4.30 4.91 23.48
N LEU A 177 -4.79 4.97 22.24
CA LEU A 177 -3.99 5.43 21.11
C LEU A 177 -3.52 6.86 21.37
N PHE A 178 -2.22 7.04 21.53
CA PHE A 178 -1.64 8.35 21.77
C PHE A 178 -1.91 9.27 20.59
N GLY A 179 -2.44 10.46 20.88
CA GLY A 179 -2.72 11.45 19.85
C GLY A 179 -3.75 11.00 18.80
N TYR A 180 -4.87 10.39 19.19
CA TYR A 180 -5.90 9.92 18.27
C TYR A 180 -6.34 10.97 17.23
N ARG A 181 -6.65 12.22 17.65
CA ARG A 181 -7.00 13.30 16.71
C ARG A 181 -5.84 13.71 15.80
N PRO A 182 -4.61 13.97 16.30
CA PRO A 182 -3.44 14.16 15.46
C PRO A 182 -3.20 13.02 14.46
N MET A 183 -3.47 11.76 14.81
CA MET A 183 -3.38 10.64 13.88
C MET A 183 -4.36 10.75 12.70
N ILE A 184 -5.60 11.18 12.96
CA ILE A 184 -6.61 11.43 11.92
C ILE A 184 -6.18 12.59 11.02
N TYR A 185 -5.74 13.71 11.62
CA TYR A 185 -5.26 14.86 10.85
C TYR A 185 -4.04 14.51 10.00
N SER A 186 -3.13 13.68 10.53
CA SER A 186 -1.97 13.20 9.77
C SER A 186 -2.37 12.35 8.56
N ILE A 187 -3.29 11.40 8.70
CA ILE A 187 -3.79 10.61 7.57
C ILE A 187 -4.41 11.52 6.51
N THR A 188 -5.24 12.48 6.93
CA THR A 188 -5.90 13.42 6.02
C THR A 188 -4.91 14.33 5.32
N SER A 189 -3.88 14.81 6.05
CA SER A 189 -2.81 15.65 5.48
C SER A 189 -1.96 14.89 4.47
N ILE A 190 -1.57 13.64 4.77
CA ILE A 190 -0.84 12.78 3.83
C ILE A 190 -1.66 12.60 2.55
N ALA A 191 -2.95 12.32 2.67
CA ALA A 191 -3.84 12.15 1.53
C ALA A 191 -3.94 13.42 0.68
N GLY A 192 -4.13 14.59 1.30
CA GLY A 192 -4.20 15.87 0.59
C GLY A 192 -2.89 16.24 -0.10
N LEU A 193 -1.77 16.15 0.61
CA LEU A 193 -0.44 16.38 0.07
C LEU A 193 -0.12 15.43 -1.08
N GLY A 194 -0.60 14.18 -1.02
CA GLY A 194 -0.39 13.17 -2.05
C GLY A 194 -0.83 13.61 -3.45
N PHE A 195 -1.74 14.57 -3.58
CA PHE A 195 -2.19 15.11 -4.87
C PHE A 195 -1.34 16.26 -5.42
N ILE A 196 -0.33 16.74 -4.70
CA ILE A 196 0.50 17.88 -5.13
C ILE A 196 2.00 17.55 -5.18
N VAL A 197 2.37 16.27 -5.17
CA VAL A 197 3.77 15.84 -5.10
C VAL A 197 4.19 14.90 -6.25
N TRP A 198 3.27 14.50 -7.14
CA TRP A 198 3.53 13.47 -8.17
C TRP A 198 4.74 13.76 -9.07
N GLY A 199 5.10 15.02 -9.26
CA GLY A 199 6.19 15.41 -10.15
C GLY A 199 7.59 15.00 -9.67
N HIS A 200 7.74 14.52 -8.43
CA HIS A 200 9.02 13.97 -7.98
C HIS A 200 9.40 12.66 -8.71
N HIS A 201 8.44 11.99 -9.33
CA HIS A 201 8.71 10.86 -10.24
C HIS A 201 9.23 11.31 -11.62
N MET A 202 9.35 12.61 -11.86
CA MET A 202 9.64 13.18 -13.18
C MET A 202 10.83 14.15 -13.15
N PHE A 203 11.68 14.14 -12.11
CA PHE A 203 12.82 15.07 -11.98
C PHE A 203 13.80 14.97 -13.16
N ILE A 204 13.97 13.78 -13.74
CA ILE A 204 14.85 13.55 -14.89
C ILE A 204 14.14 13.64 -16.26
N SER A 205 12.86 14.04 -16.29
CA SER A 205 12.08 14.17 -17.54
C SER A 205 12.31 15.49 -18.31
N GLY A 206 13.29 16.30 -17.89
CA GLY A 206 13.53 17.63 -18.43
C GLY A 206 12.76 18.75 -17.74
N MET A 207 12.29 18.50 -16.52
CA MET A 207 11.58 19.50 -15.70
C MET A 207 12.45 20.73 -15.40
N ASN A 208 11.86 21.93 -15.49
CA ASN A 208 12.57 23.14 -15.12
C ASN A 208 12.87 23.20 -13.61
N ARG A 209 13.91 23.93 -13.23
CA ARG A 209 14.45 23.97 -11.87
C ARG A 209 13.44 24.50 -10.83
N ILE A 210 12.60 25.47 -11.20
CA ILE A 210 11.61 26.06 -10.29
C ILE A 210 10.54 25.03 -9.97
N LEU A 211 10.04 24.35 -11.00
CA LEU A 211 9.03 23.32 -10.82
C LEU A 211 9.58 22.11 -10.03
N ALA A 212 10.82 21.70 -10.32
CA ALA A 212 11.50 20.65 -9.56
C ALA A 212 11.65 21.02 -8.07
N ALA A 213 12.06 22.27 -7.77
CA ALA A 213 12.14 22.77 -6.40
C ALA A 213 10.76 22.79 -5.71
N SER A 214 9.70 23.15 -6.43
CA SER A 214 8.33 23.14 -5.89
C SER A 214 7.89 21.74 -5.52
N PHE A 215 8.11 20.74 -6.38
CA PHE A 215 7.81 19.33 -6.08
C PHE A 215 8.70 18.76 -4.97
N MET A 216 9.96 19.18 -4.88
CA MET A 216 10.85 18.83 -3.76
C MET A 216 10.26 19.29 -2.43
N VAL A 217 9.91 20.56 -2.32
CA VAL A 217 9.38 21.14 -1.07
C VAL A 217 8.04 20.47 -0.68
N SER A 218 7.11 20.35 -1.63
CA SER A 218 5.83 19.69 -1.34
C SER A 218 6.00 18.24 -0.92
N THR A 219 6.96 17.51 -1.51
CA THR A 219 7.28 16.12 -1.14
C THR A 219 7.87 16.04 0.27
N MET A 220 8.81 16.91 0.60
CA MET A 220 9.42 16.96 1.95
C MET A 220 8.38 17.25 3.04
N LEU A 221 7.35 18.05 2.75
CA LEU A 221 6.28 18.34 3.72
C LEU A 221 5.53 17.08 4.20
N ILE A 222 5.49 16.00 3.41
CA ILE A 222 4.87 14.73 3.82
C ILE A 222 5.59 14.09 5.02
N ALA A 223 6.86 14.41 5.23
CA ALA A 223 7.61 13.93 6.38
C ALA A 223 7.00 14.37 7.72
N LEU A 224 6.38 15.56 7.78
CA LEU A 224 5.81 16.09 9.01
C LEU A 224 4.63 15.23 9.52
N PRO A 225 3.54 15.04 8.77
CA PRO A 225 2.44 14.21 9.22
C PRO A 225 2.85 12.73 9.38
N SER A 226 3.80 12.24 8.60
CA SER A 226 4.35 10.88 8.74
C SER A 226 5.12 10.73 10.05
N GLY A 227 5.95 11.72 10.42
CA GLY A 227 6.67 11.77 11.69
C GLY A 227 5.71 11.78 12.88
N ILE A 228 4.64 12.59 12.83
CA ILE A 228 3.61 12.62 13.89
C ILE A 228 3.03 11.21 14.10
N LYS A 229 2.76 10.45 13.04
CA LYS A 229 2.25 9.08 13.18
C LYS A 229 3.25 8.16 13.86
N VAL A 230 4.53 8.19 13.45
CA VAL A 230 5.59 7.37 14.05
C VAL A 230 5.73 7.67 15.54
N PHE A 231 5.82 8.94 15.92
CA PHE A 231 5.91 9.33 17.34
C PHE A 231 4.67 8.93 18.12
N ASN A 232 3.48 9.01 17.54
CA ASN A 232 2.25 8.59 18.21
C ASN A 232 2.17 7.07 18.39
N TRP A 233 2.66 6.27 17.43
CA TRP A 233 2.78 4.82 17.60
C TRP A 233 3.77 4.45 18.71
N ILE A 234 4.94 5.09 18.74
CA ILE A 234 5.93 4.90 19.80
C ILE A 234 5.33 5.35 21.14
N GLY A 235 4.67 6.52 21.21
CA GLY A 235 3.99 7.03 22.39
C GLY A 235 2.85 6.14 22.89
N THR A 236 2.19 5.40 21.99
CA THR A 236 1.18 4.40 22.35
C THR A 236 1.83 3.20 23.05
N MET A 237 2.97 2.74 22.55
CA MET A 237 3.72 1.62 23.17
C MET A 237 4.45 2.02 24.44
N TRP A 238 4.93 3.25 24.53
CA TRP A 238 5.71 3.75 25.67
C TRP A 238 4.92 3.70 26.97
N GLY A 239 5.43 2.98 27.95
CA GLY A 239 4.78 2.79 29.25
C GLY A 239 3.49 1.95 29.18
N GLY A 240 3.22 1.25 28.06
CA GLY A 240 2.13 0.31 27.91
C GLY A 240 2.48 -1.10 28.40
N ARG A 241 1.45 -1.90 28.66
CA ARG A 241 1.58 -3.34 28.96
C ARG A 241 1.61 -4.11 27.65
N LEU A 242 2.80 -4.32 27.07
CA LEU A 242 2.96 -4.91 25.75
C LEU A 242 2.67 -6.42 25.76
N HIS A 243 1.69 -6.85 25.01
CA HIS A 243 1.38 -8.24 24.74
C HIS A 243 1.98 -8.62 23.39
N LEU A 244 3.13 -9.29 23.38
CA LEU A 244 3.90 -9.65 22.18
C LEU A 244 3.28 -10.84 21.41
N THR A 245 2.03 -10.65 20.98
CA THR A 245 1.32 -11.54 20.07
C THR A 245 1.84 -11.37 18.64
N THR A 246 1.54 -12.30 17.74
CA THR A 246 1.91 -12.19 16.32
C THR A 246 1.46 -10.86 15.70
N PRO A 247 0.21 -10.38 15.84
CA PRO A 247 -0.19 -9.07 15.34
C PRO A 247 0.62 -7.90 15.93
N MET A 248 0.99 -7.98 17.21
CA MET A 248 1.80 -6.93 17.85
C MET A 248 3.23 -6.90 17.30
N LEU A 249 3.87 -8.06 17.16
CA LEU A 249 5.22 -8.15 16.58
C LEU A 249 5.24 -7.61 15.15
N ILE A 250 4.24 -7.96 14.34
CA ILE A 250 4.08 -7.45 12.99
C ILE A 250 3.87 -5.92 13.00
N SER A 251 3.09 -5.41 13.95
CA SER A 251 2.87 -3.95 14.07
C SER A 251 4.16 -3.20 14.42
N ILE A 252 4.98 -3.75 15.30
CA ILE A 252 6.32 -3.19 15.60
C ILE A 252 7.23 -3.26 14.37
N GLY A 253 7.21 -4.39 13.64
CA GLY A 253 7.92 -4.54 12.38
C GLY A 253 7.48 -3.52 11.34
N PHE A 254 6.17 -3.30 11.18
CA PHE A 254 5.63 -2.25 10.32
C PHE A 254 6.21 -0.87 10.63
N VAL A 255 6.19 -0.45 11.91
CA VAL A 255 6.71 0.86 12.31
C VAL A 255 8.20 0.98 11.98
N SER A 256 8.99 -0.07 12.26
CA SER A 256 10.43 -0.10 11.97
C SER A 256 10.71 0.04 10.46
N MET A 257 10.00 -0.73 9.64
CA MET A 257 10.18 -0.70 8.18
C MET A 257 9.70 0.61 7.58
N PHE A 258 8.61 1.18 8.11
CA PHE A 258 8.11 2.47 7.68
C PHE A 258 9.10 3.61 7.97
N VAL A 259 9.83 3.56 9.09
CA VAL A 259 10.87 4.54 9.40
C VAL A 259 12.01 4.45 8.39
N ILE A 260 12.53 3.25 8.10
CA ILE A 260 13.62 3.07 7.13
C ILE A 260 13.18 3.54 5.74
N GLY A 261 12.00 3.10 5.28
CA GLY A 261 11.45 3.50 3.99
C GLY A 261 11.16 5.00 3.92
N GLY A 262 10.64 5.61 4.98
CA GLY A 262 10.36 7.04 5.03
C GLY A 262 11.62 7.89 4.96
N LEU A 263 12.68 7.51 5.67
CA LEU A 263 13.96 8.22 5.65
C LEU A 263 14.61 8.18 4.26
N SER A 264 14.61 7.03 3.59
CA SER A 264 15.12 6.92 2.22
C SER A 264 14.30 7.77 1.24
N GLY A 265 12.97 7.89 1.46
CA GLY A 265 12.08 8.76 0.67
C GLY A 265 12.43 10.24 0.80
N ILE A 266 12.75 10.71 2.01
CA ILE A 266 13.18 12.09 2.24
C ILE A 266 14.48 12.37 1.47
N VAL A 267 15.44 11.45 1.51
CA VAL A 267 16.71 11.58 0.77
C VAL A 267 16.46 11.70 -0.74
N MET A 268 15.60 10.86 -1.30
CA MET A 268 15.29 10.88 -2.74
C MET A 268 14.41 12.07 -3.17
N SER A 269 13.73 12.74 -2.26
CA SER A 269 12.92 13.91 -2.60
C SER A 269 13.75 15.08 -3.14
N ALA A 270 15.06 15.06 -2.92
CA ALA A 270 15.99 16.09 -3.41
C ALA A 270 16.42 15.78 -4.86
N PRO A 271 16.13 16.66 -5.85
CA PRO A 271 16.49 16.43 -7.26
C PRO A 271 17.96 16.06 -7.49
N PRO A 272 18.97 16.69 -6.82
CA PRO A 272 20.36 16.31 -7.02
C PRO A 272 20.68 14.86 -6.64
N VAL A 273 19.94 14.29 -5.69
CA VAL A 273 20.07 12.88 -5.31
C VAL A 273 19.32 12.00 -6.29
N ASP A 274 18.07 12.36 -6.64
CA ASP A 274 17.24 11.57 -7.53
C ASP A 274 17.87 11.41 -8.93
N ILE A 275 18.55 12.41 -9.44
CA ILE A 275 19.29 12.32 -10.71
C ILE A 275 20.25 11.12 -10.75
N VAL A 276 20.84 10.76 -9.61
CA VAL A 276 21.82 9.65 -9.53
C VAL A 276 21.15 8.32 -9.21
N VAL A 277 20.03 8.30 -8.50
CA VAL A 277 19.39 7.07 -8.01
C VAL A 277 18.10 6.69 -8.74
N HIS A 278 17.58 7.57 -9.61
CA HIS A 278 16.36 7.33 -10.36
C HIS A 278 16.48 6.07 -11.22
N ASP A 279 15.44 5.24 -11.21
CA ASP A 279 15.37 3.94 -11.89
C ASP A 279 16.51 2.94 -11.54
N THR A 280 17.12 3.10 -10.36
CA THR A 280 18.11 2.16 -9.81
C THR A 280 17.49 1.27 -8.74
N TYR A 281 18.29 0.33 -8.21
CA TYR A 281 17.89 -0.51 -7.08
C TYR A 281 17.67 0.26 -5.78
N TYR A 282 18.17 1.49 -5.65
CA TYR A 282 17.85 2.36 -4.50
C TYR A 282 16.36 2.68 -4.43
N ILE A 283 15.74 2.99 -5.58
CA ILE A 283 14.29 3.19 -5.66
C ILE A 283 13.53 1.91 -5.32
N VAL A 284 14.02 0.75 -5.79
CA VAL A 284 13.41 -0.55 -5.48
C VAL A 284 13.46 -0.82 -3.97
N ALA A 285 14.60 -0.54 -3.31
CA ALA A 285 14.74 -0.66 -1.87
C ALA A 285 13.69 0.20 -1.14
N HIS A 286 13.65 1.50 -1.45
CA HIS A 286 12.69 2.43 -0.85
C HIS A 286 11.25 1.95 -0.98
N LEU A 287 10.82 1.64 -2.23
CA LEU A 287 9.45 1.22 -2.50
C LEU A 287 9.08 -0.03 -1.71
N HIS A 288 9.98 -1.03 -1.62
CA HIS A 288 9.67 -2.27 -0.92
C HIS A 288 9.68 -2.14 0.60
N TYR A 289 10.47 -1.23 1.17
CA TYR A 289 10.36 -0.91 2.59
C TYR A 289 8.99 -0.30 2.94
N VAL A 290 8.47 0.59 2.08
CA VAL A 290 7.16 1.22 2.31
C VAL A 290 6.02 0.29 1.94
N LEU A 291 6.10 -0.41 0.78
CA LEU A 291 5.00 -1.25 0.29
C LEU A 291 4.99 -2.62 0.94
N PHE A 292 6.08 -3.40 0.82
CA PHE A 292 6.13 -4.75 1.39
C PHE A 292 6.38 -4.69 2.89
N GLY A 293 7.42 -4.00 3.32
CA GLY A 293 7.83 -3.89 4.73
C GLY A 293 6.82 -3.19 5.62
N SER A 294 5.97 -2.34 5.05
CA SER A 294 4.90 -1.68 5.81
C SER A 294 3.53 -2.19 5.39
N SER A 295 3.06 -1.89 4.17
CA SER A 295 1.66 -2.18 3.81
C SER A 295 1.33 -3.67 3.87
N ILE A 296 2.16 -4.55 3.29
CA ILE A 296 1.89 -5.99 3.28
C ILE A 296 2.06 -6.60 4.68
N LEU A 297 3.08 -6.20 5.44
CA LEU A 297 3.19 -6.63 6.85
C LEU A 297 1.95 -6.20 7.64
N GLY A 298 1.48 -4.96 7.47
CA GLY A 298 0.25 -4.49 8.11
C GLY A 298 -0.97 -5.35 7.77
N VAL A 299 -1.10 -5.78 6.51
CA VAL A 299 -2.17 -6.70 6.08
C VAL A 299 -2.02 -8.08 6.72
N PHE A 300 -0.81 -8.65 6.80
CA PHE A 300 -0.60 -9.89 7.54
C PHE A 300 -0.98 -9.77 9.01
N GLY A 301 -0.56 -8.67 9.67
CA GLY A 301 -0.97 -8.39 11.05
C GLY A 301 -2.48 -8.34 11.21
N ALA A 302 -3.16 -7.65 10.28
CA ALA A 302 -4.61 -7.56 10.24
C ALA A 302 -5.28 -8.93 10.04
N ILE A 303 -4.76 -9.79 9.17
CA ILE A 303 -5.28 -11.15 8.99
C ILE A 303 -5.18 -11.91 10.31
N TYR A 304 -4.02 -11.94 10.97
CA TYR A 304 -3.86 -12.59 12.27
C TYR A 304 -4.80 -12.01 13.33
N PHE A 305 -4.99 -10.68 13.34
CA PHE A 305 -5.83 -9.99 14.31
C PHE A 305 -7.31 -10.30 14.13
N TRP A 306 -7.83 -10.16 12.90
CA TRP A 306 -9.26 -10.37 12.61
C TRP A 306 -9.63 -11.80 12.22
N PHE A 307 -8.67 -12.72 12.06
CA PHE A 307 -8.95 -14.12 11.74
C PHE A 307 -9.98 -14.77 12.68
N PRO A 308 -9.89 -14.57 14.03
CA PRO A 308 -10.91 -15.08 14.95
C PRO A 308 -12.32 -14.55 14.65
N LYS A 309 -12.41 -13.27 14.27
CA LYS A 309 -13.69 -12.65 13.90
C LYS A 309 -14.23 -13.18 12.58
N MET A 310 -13.37 -13.32 11.57
CA MET A 310 -13.79 -13.76 10.23
C MET A 310 -14.20 -15.22 10.19
N PHE A 311 -13.50 -16.09 10.90
CA PHE A 311 -13.63 -17.55 10.76
C PHE A 311 -14.04 -18.29 12.06
N GLY A 312 -14.17 -17.59 13.18
CA GLY A 312 -14.53 -18.21 14.47
C GLY A 312 -13.46 -19.15 15.02
N ARG A 313 -12.24 -19.06 14.56
CA ARG A 313 -11.08 -19.86 14.97
C ARG A 313 -9.85 -19.00 15.18
N THR A 314 -8.88 -19.46 15.95
CA THR A 314 -7.59 -18.77 16.16
C THR A 314 -6.51 -19.40 15.31
N MET A 315 -5.61 -18.57 14.76
CA MET A 315 -4.39 -19.05 14.11
C MET A 315 -3.36 -19.52 15.14
N ASN A 316 -2.46 -20.40 14.71
CA ASN A 316 -1.37 -20.88 15.59
C ASN A 316 -0.34 -19.74 15.81
N GLU A 317 -0.15 -19.38 17.07
CA GLU A 317 0.71 -18.26 17.48
C GLU A 317 2.20 -18.53 17.23
N SER A 318 2.66 -19.74 17.45
CA SER A 318 4.08 -20.11 17.23
C SER A 318 4.45 -20.06 15.75
N LEU A 319 3.58 -20.59 14.89
CA LEU A 319 3.77 -20.49 13.43
C LEU A 319 3.67 -19.04 12.96
N GLY A 320 2.80 -18.25 13.58
CA GLY A 320 2.67 -16.81 13.28
C GLY A 320 3.94 -16.03 13.61
N LYS A 321 4.51 -16.26 14.78
CA LYS A 321 5.78 -15.64 15.18
C LYS A 321 6.96 -16.09 14.32
N LEU A 322 7.01 -17.36 13.94
CA LEU A 322 8.02 -17.89 13.02
C LEU A 322 7.91 -17.26 11.63
N HIS A 323 6.68 -17.17 11.08
CA HIS A 323 6.41 -16.47 9.82
C HIS A 323 6.91 -15.03 9.88
N PHE A 324 6.52 -14.28 10.93
CA PHE A 324 6.97 -12.89 11.10
C PHE A 324 8.50 -12.80 11.16
N LEU A 325 9.14 -13.59 11.99
CA LEU A 325 10.60 -13.52 12.20
C LEU A 325 11.36 -13.75 10.89
N LEU A 326 11.02 -14.81 10.18
CA LEU A 326 11.70 -15.14 8.92
C LEU A 326 11.38 -14.09 7.83
N THR A 327 10.13 -13.68 7.71
CA THR A 327 9.75 -12.62 6.76
C THR A 327 10.51 -11.33 7.07
N PHE A 328 10.56 -10.90 8.33
CA PHE A 328 11.24 -9.68 8.75
C PHE A 328 12.74 -9.70 8.48
N ILE A 329 13.42 -10.81 8.82
CA ILE A 329 14.85 -10.97 8.58
C ILE A 329 15.14 -10.93 7.07
N PHE A 330 14.48 -11.77 6.29
CA PHE A 330 14.78 -11.90 4.87
C PHE A 330 14.28 -10.71 4.04
N LEU A 331 13.28 -9.97 4.51
CA LEU A 331 12.93 -8.67 3.95
C LEU A 331 14.12 -7.70 4.04
N ASN A 332 14.72 -7.59 5.22
CA ASN A 332 15.88 -6.71 5.39
C ASN A 332 17.10 -7.22 4.61
N CYS A 333 17.36 -8.53 4.60
CA CYS A 333 18.43 -9.12 3.79
C CYS A 333 18.22 -8.92 2.27
N THR A 334 16.96 -8.82 1.82
CA THR A 334 16.64 -8.58 0.41
C THR A 334 16.75 -7.09 0.05
N PHE A 335 16.08 -6.22 0.80
CA PHE A 335 15.90 -4.83 0.34
C PHE A 335 16.91 -3.86 0.93
N PHE A 336 17.50 -4.11 2.09
CA PHE A 336 18.49 -3.18 2.64
C PHE A 336 19.76 -3.11 1.78
N PRO A 337 20.35 -4.25 1.32
CA PRO A 337 21.51 -4.21 0.44
C PRO A 337 21.27 -3.54 -0.91
N MET A 338 20.01 -3.47 -1.38
CA MET A 338 19.67 -2.76 -2.61
C MET A 338 19.98 -1.26 -2.55
N HIS A 339 20.06 -0.64 -1.37
CA HIS A 339 20.51 0.75 -1.25
C HIS A 339 21.99 0.88 -1.69
N PHE A 340 22.82 -0.11 -1.44
CA PHE A 340 24.23 -0.15 -1.89
C PHE A 340 24.35 -0.47 -3.39
N LEU A 341 23.36 -1.17 -3.95
CA LEU A 341 23.22 -1.36 -5.40
C LEU A 341 22.66 -0.14 -6.14
N GLY A 342 22.53 1.02 -5.49
CA GLY A 342 21.92 2.22 -6.04
C GLY A 342 22.58 2.80 -7.30
N ARG A 343 23.74 2.25 -7.76
CA ARG A 343 24.35 2.58 -9.06
C ARG A 343 23.89 1.65 -10.18
N MET A 344 23.22 0.53 -9.83
CA MET A 344 22.81 -0.49 -10.79
C MET A 344 21.43 -0.17 -11.33
N PRO A 345 21.26 0.02 -12.66
CA PRO A 345 19.95 0.24 -13.27
C PRO A 345 19.04 -0.96 -13.02
N ARG A 346 17.80 -0.67 -12.66
CA ARG A 346 16.81 -1.69 -12.26
C ARG A 346 16.60 -2.81 -13.28
N ARG A 347 16.65 -2.48 -14.60
CA ARG A 347 16.34 -3.42 -15.67
C ARG A 347 17.57 -4.02 -16.36
N TYR A 348 18.74 -3.43 -16.18
CA TYR A 348 19.96 -3.77 -16.92
C TYR A 348 21.11 -4.08 -15.97
N ALA A 349 20.79 -4.69 -14.86
CA ALA A 349 21.73 -5.00 -13.78
C ALA A 349 22.62 -6.21 -14.08
N ALA A 350 22.90 -6.51 -15.32
CA ALA A 350 23.78 -7.60 -15.65
C ALA A 350 25.25 -7.14 -15.54
N PRO A 351 26.03 -7.59 -14.57
CA PRO A 351 27.44 -7.22 -14.39
C PRO A 351 28.29 -7.55 -15.62
N PHE A 352 27.90 -8.59 -16.35
CA PHE A 352 28.55 -9.01 -17.58
C PHE A 352 28.30 -8.07 -18.78
N VAL A 353 27.40 -7.11 -18.67
CA VAL A 353 27.18 -6.05 -19.68
C VAL A 353 28.05 -4.83 -19.38
N ASN A 354 28.43 -4.63 -18.12
CA ASN A 354 29.22 -3.50 -17.68
C ASN A 354 30.22 -3.91 -16.60
N GLU A 355 31.49 -3.98 -16.96
CA GLU A 355 32.58 -4.37 -16.06
C GLU A 355 32.62 -3.53 -14.75
N SER A 356 32.19 -2.25 -14.80
CA SER A 356 32.14 -1.39 -13.62
C SER A 356 31.16 -1.87 -12.55
N LEU A 357 30.24 -2.78 -12.86
CA LEU A 357 29.24 -3.35 -11.99
C LEU A 357 29.61 -4.76 -11.47
N GLU A 358 30.70 -5.32 -11.94
CA GLU A 358 31.12 -6.70 -11.61
C GLU A 358 31.28 -6.89 -10.09
N GLY A 359 31.85 -5.91 -9.38
CA GLY A 359 32.00 -5.93 -7.93
C GLY A 359 30.70 -5.91 -7.12
N LEU A 360 29.54 -5.73 -7.77
CA LEU A 360 28.22 -5.76 -7.14
C LEU A 360 27.50 -7.11 -7.28
N GLN A 361 28.07 -8.05 -8.02
CA GLN A 361 27.41 -9.33 -8.33
C GLN A 361 27.18 -10.19 -7.07
N ASP A 362 28.11 -10.22 -6.15
CA ASP A 362 27.97 -11.01 -4.91
C ASP A 362 26.80 -10.51 -4.06
N ILE A 363 26.62 -9.18 -3.99
CA ILE A 363 25.48 -8.56 -3.30
C ILE A 363 24.16 -8.95 -4.02
N ASN A 364 24.15 -8.96 -5.34
CA ASN A 364 22.99 -9.32 -6.13
C ASN A 364 22.58 -10.80 -5.94
N VAL A 365 23.57 -11.70 -5.88
CA VAL A 365 23.36 -13.12 -5.56
C VAL A 365 22.80 -13.29 -4.14
N PHE A 366 23.39 -12.60 -3.15
CA PHE A 366 22.89 -12.62 -1.77
C PHE A 366 21.43 -12.17 -1.67
N ILE A 367 21.07 -11.08 -2.37
CA ILE A 367 19.69 -10.56 -2.44
C ILE A 367 18.75 -11.61 -3.04
N THR A 368 19.18 -12.30 -4.10
CA THR A 368 18.36 -13.34 -4.76
C THR A 368 18.05 -14.49 -3.81
N TYR A 369 19.05 -15.05 -3.11
CA TYR A 369 18.81 -16.11 -2.14
C TYR A 369 17.95 -15.63 -0.97
N SER A 370 18.17 -14.42 -0.49
CA SER A 370 17.34 -13.82 0.57
C SER A 370 15.89 -13.68 0.14
N ALA A 371 15.63 -13.25 -1.09
CA ALA A 371 14.28 -13.15 -1.65
C ALA A 371 13.60 -14.52 -1.77
N MET A 372 14.33 -15.57 -2.18
CA MET A 372 13.80 -16.93 -2.22
C MET A 372 13.42 -17.43 -0.83
N LEU A 373 14.25 -17.18 0.19
CA LEU A 373 13.97 -17.54 1.57
C LEU A 373 12.79 -16.74 2.15
N MET A 374 12.67 -15.45 1.79
CA MET A 374 11.50 -14.65 2.14
C MET A 374 10.23 -15.22 1.50
N GLY A 375 10.28 -15.64 0.23
CA GLY A 375 9.18 -16.33 -0.44
C GLY A 375 8.81 -17.64 0.25
N ALA A 376 9.81 -18.45 0.62
CA ALA A 376 9.59 -19.70 1.35
C ALA A 376 8.94 -19.48 2.72
N ALA A 377 9.27 -18.39 3.42
CA ALA A 377 8.62 -18.01 4.67
C ALA A 377 7.09 -17.81 4.53
N GLN A 378 6.61 -17.41 3.35
CA GLN A 378 5.17 -17.25 3.10
C GLN A 378 4.42 -18.60 3.09
N LEU A 379 5.09 -19.70 2.83
CA LEU A 379 4.50 -21.05 2.96
C LEU A 379 4.09 -21.34 4.40
N ILE A 380 4.83 -20.84 5.38
CA ILE A 380 4.47 -20.97 6.81
C ILE A 380 3.16 -20.23 7.08
N PHE A 381 2.98 -19.04 6.52
CA PHE A 381 1.71 -18.32 6.61
C PHE A 381 0.57 -19.12 5.96
N ALA A 382 0.78 -19.63 4.76
CA ALA A 382 -0.23 -20.42 4.06
C ALA A 382 -0.63 -21.68 4.86
N ILE A 383 0.35 -22.41 5.37
CA ILE A 383 0.11 -23.58 6.22
C ILE A 383 -0.66 -23.19 7.49
N ASN A 384 -0.26 -22.10 8.15
CA ASN A 384 -0.96 -21.61 9.34
C ASN A 384 -2.37 -21.17 9.02
N PHE A 385 -2.58 -20.42 7.94
CA PHE A 385 -3.88 -19.90 7.53
C PHE A 385 -4.86 -21.04 7.20
N PHE A 386 -4.51 -21.90 6.25
CA PHE A 386 -5.39 -23.00 5.82
C PHE A 386 -5.52 -24.08 6.89
N GLY A 387 -4.45 -24.41 7.60
CA GLY A 387 -4.49 -25.33 8.73
C GLY A 387 -5.39 -24.84 9.86
N SER A 388 -5.37 -23.55 10.15
CA SER A 388 -6.22 -22.96 11.19
C SER A 388 -7.69 -22.87 10.77
N LEU A 389 -7.99 -22.70 9.48
CA LEU A 389 -9.36 -22.79 8.97
C LEU A 389 -9.98 -24.16 9.25
N MET A 390 -9.20 -25.22 9.14
CA MET A 390 -9.67 -26.60 9.32
C MET A 390 -9.57 -27.07 10.76
N PHE A 391 -8.46 -26.83 11.42
CA PHE A 391 -8.08 -27.45 12.69
C PHE A 391 -7.82 -26.44 13.82
N GLY A 392 -7.91 -25.11 13.57
CA GLY A 392 -7.69 -24.08 14.58
C GLY A 392 -8.66 -24.20 15.75
N LYS A 393 -8.22 -23.80 16.95
CA LYS A 393 -9.08 -23.74 18.14
C LYS A 393 -10.25 -22.80 17.88
N LYS A 394 -11.44 -23.13 18.39
CA LYS A 394 -12.58 -22.21 18.38
C LYS A 394 -12.19 -20.93 19.11
N ALA A 395 -12.53 -19.80 18.53
CA ALA A 395 -12.25 -18.50 19.11
C ALA A 395 -13.41 -18.04 20.00
N ASP A 396 -13.08 -17.36 21.08
CA ASP A 396 -14.04 -16.57 21.83
C ASP A 396 -14.55 -15.39 20.98
N ARG A 397 -15.66 -14.79 21.39
CA ARG A 397 -16.24 -13.63 20.72
C ARG A 397 -15.25 -12.46 20.61
N ASN A 398 -14.44 -12.23 21.63
CA ASN A 398 -13.41 -11.19 21.70
C ASN A 398 -12.12 -11.72 22.34
N PRO A 399 -11.32 -12.53 21.65
CA PRO A 399 -10.15 -13.18 22.23
C PRO A 399 -9.04 -12.19 22.62
N TRP A 400 -9.05 -11.01 22.02
CA TRP A 400 -8.06 -9.96 22.27
C TRP A 400 -8.49 -8.96 23.36
N ARG A 401 -9.72 -9.05 23.86
CA ARG A 401 -10.33 -8.02 24.73
C ARG A 401 -10.17 -6.63 24.12
N SER A 402 -10.50 -6.52 22.83
CA SER A 402 -10.44 -5.26 22.08
C SER A 402 -11.69 -4.43 22.32
N ASN A 403 -11.54 -3.10 22.36
CA ASN A 403 -12.62 -2.15 22.66
C ASN A 403 -13.53 -1.86 21.46
N THR A 404 -13.02 -2.05 20.23
CA THR A 404 -13.69 -1.61 19.00
C THR A 404 -14.95 -2.41 18.71
N LEU A 405 -15.91 -1.76 18.06
CA LEU A 405 -17.29 -2.21 17.90
C LEU A 405 -17.43 -3.61 17.29
N GLU A 406 -16.61 -3.96 16.30
CA GLU A 406 -16.67 -5.24 15.60
C GLU A 406 -16.44 -6.44 16.52
N TRP A 407 -15.75 -6.25 17.65
CA TRP A 407 -15.51 -7.32 18.61
C TRP A 407 -16.74 -7.63 19.49
N THR A 408 -17.77 -6.81 19.42
CA THR A 408 -19.06 -7.09 20.06
C THR A 408 -19.99 -7.94 19.20
N ALA A 409 -19.69 -8.12 17.91
CA ALA A 409 -20.40 -9.04 17.02
C ALA A 409 -20.04 -10.51 17.32
N PRO A 410 -20.89 -11.50 16.95
CA PRO A 410 -20.54 -12.92 17.00
C PRO A 410 -19.27 -13.25 16.16
N SER A 411 -18.62 -14.37 16.45
CA SER A 411 -17.43 -14.86 15.71
C SER A 411 -17.72 -16.26 15.14
N PRO A 412 -17.92 -16.43 13.81
CA PRO A 412 -18.01 -15.39 12.78
C PRO A 412 -19.31 -14.56 12.87
N PRO A 413 -19.35 -13.35 12.26
CA PRO A 413 -20.57 -12.55 12.21
C PRO A 413 -21.65 -13.25 11.39
N LYS A 414 -22.89 -13.18 11.86
CA LYS A 414 -24.07 -13.65 11.12
C LYS A 414 -24.52 -12.60 10.09
N HIS A 415 -25.52 -12.93 9.29
CA HIS A 415 -26.19 -11.95 8.43
C HIS A 415 -26.68 -10.75 9.27
N GLY A 416 -26.33 -9.53 8.83
CA GLY A 416 -26.59 -8.30 9.59
C GLY A 416 -25.53 -7.94 10.62
N ASN A 417 -24.50 -8.77 10.81
CA ASN A 417 -23.35 -8.60 11.70
C ASN A 417 -23.68 -8.63 13.20
N PHE A 418 -24.71 -7.92 13.65
CA PHE A 418 -25.08 -7.81 15.05
C PHE A 418 -26.46 -8.44 15.28
N GLU A 419 -26.65 -9.07 16.44
CA GLU A 419 -27.94 -9.67 16.84
C GLU A 419 -28.97 -8.59 17.16
N THR A 420 -28.52 -7.48 17.70
CA THR A 420 -29.30 -6.27 17.96
C THR A 420 -28.49 -5.05 17.49
N GLN A 421 -29.18 -3.98 17.12
CA GLN A 421 -28.50 -2.76 16.69
C GLN A 421 -27.61 -2.21 17.82
N PRO A 422 -26.28 -2.13 17.61
CA PRO A 422 -25.37 -1.66 18.65
C PRO A 422 -25.51 -0.15 18.85
N LEU A 423 -25.42 0.29 20.11
CA LEU A 423 -25.35 1.69 20.47
C LEU A 423 -23.93 2.01 20.96
N VAL A 424 -23.33 3.07 20.42
CA VAL A 424 -21.96 3.47 20.73
C VAL A 424 -21.97 4.65 21.70
N TYR A 425 -21.36 4.45 22.86
CA TYR A 425 -21.30 5.46 23.92
C TYR A 425 -19.97 6.20 23.99
N ARG A 426 -18.84 5.57 23.54
CA ARG A 426 -17.48 6.02 23.84
C ARG A 426 -16.51 5.88 22.66
N GLY A 427 -15.28 6.31 22.88
CA GLY A 427 -14.18 6.18 21.90
C GLY A 427 -13.72 4.73 21.71
N PRO A 428 -12.91 4.45 20.66
CA PRO A 428 -12.49 3.09 20.33
C PRO A 428 -11.31 2.57 21.16
N TYR A 429 -10.64 3.41 21.98
CA TYR A 429 -9.36 3.07 22.61
C TYR A 429 -9.31 3.39 24.11
N GLU A 430 -10.38 3.17 24.82
CA GLU A 430 -10.42 3.41 26.26
C GLU A 430 -9.89 2.19 27.04
N TYR A 431 -8.62 1.82 26.77
CA TYR A 431 -7.90 0.78 27.51
C TYR A 431 -7.36 1.30 28.83
N SER A 432 -7.30 0.44 29.86
CA SER A 432 -6.76 0.74 31.20
C SER A 432 -7.31 2.05 31.78
N HIS A 433 -8.62 2.26 31.65
CA HIS A 433 -9.27 3.45 32.14
C HIS A 433 -9.32 3.44 33.70
N PRO A 434 -9.01 4.56 34.39
CA PRO A 434 -8.98 4.59 35.86
C PRO A 434 -10.27 4.16 36.54
N ASP A 435 -11.42 4.37 35.91
CA ASP A 435 -12.74 4.04 36.48
C ASP A 435 -13.15 2.57 36.26
N ARG A 436 -12.25 1.72 35.78
CA ARG A 436 -12.52 0.29 35.55
C ARG A 436 -11.40 -0.58 36.12
N GLU A 437 -11.80 -1.69 36.73
CA GLU A 437 -10.88 -2.75 37.15
C GLU A 437 -10.31 -3.51 35.91
N ASP A 438 -11.14 -3.68 34.88
CA ASP A 438 -10.77 -4.30 33.63
C ASP A 438 -9.89 -3.36 32.76
N ASP A 439 -8.91 -3.93 32.06
CA ASP A 439 -8.00 -3.20 31.21
C ASP A 439 -8.59 -2.84 29.82
N PHE A 440 -9.88 -3.10 29.60
CA PHE A 440 -10.59 -2.73 28.38
C PHE A 440 -12.02 -2.26 28.67
N TRP A 441 -12.57 -1.43 27.77
CA TRP A 441 -13.92 -0.90 27.92
C TRP A 441 -14.59 -0.83 26.54
N PRO A 442 -15.46 -1.80 26.17
CA PRO A 442 -16.11 -1.85 24.86
C PRO A 442 -16.88 -0.57 24.54
N GLN A 443 -16.88 -0.18 23.26
CA GLN A 443 -17.59 1.02 22.78
C GLN A 443 -19.09 1.01 23.07
N THR A 444 -19.67 -0.18 23.24
CA THR A 444 -21.11 -0.39 23.50
C THR A 444 -21.52 -0.30 24.96
N GLU A 445 -20.58 -0.14 25.88
CA GLU A 445 -20.88 -0.01 27.30
C GLU A 445 -20.95 1.46 27.71
N PRO A 446 -22.03 1.91 28.37
CA PRO A 446 -22.12 3.28 28.90
C PRO A 446 -21.12 3.50 30.05
N ALA A 447 -20.83 4.77 30.36
CA ALA A 447 -20.15 5.09 31.59
C ALA A 447 -21.01 4.63 32.79
N THR A 448 -20.38 3.97 33.75
CA THR A 448 -21.03 3.75 35.04
C THR A 448 -21.41 5.12 35.59
N LYS A 449 -22.70 5.36 35.85
CA LYS A 449 -23.12 6.54 36.58
C LYS A 449 -22.59 6.35 38.04
N ASN A 450 -21.57 7.13 38.38
CA ASN A 450 -21.29 7.37 39.81
C ASN A 450 -22.35 8.28 40.40
#